data_3c6dbcb88ff60f0265b8571fff74d11a
#
_entry.id   3c6dbcb88ff60f0265b8571fff74d11a
#
_cell.length_a   1.000
_cell.length_b   1.000
_cell.length_c   1.000
_cell.angle_alpha   90.00
_cell.angle_beta   90.00
_cell.angle_gamma   90.00
#
_symmetry.space_group_name_H-M   'P 1'
#
loop_
_entity.id
_entity.type
_entity.pdbx_description
1 polymer ?
#
loop_
_entity_poly.entity_id
_entity_poly.type
_entity_poly.pdbx_seq_one_letter_code
_entity_poly.pdbx_strand_id
1 'polypeptide(L)'
;WYRASDLVCVPSYSESFGLVALEAQACGTPVVATAIGGLRTAVSDGISGSLVDGHDPKAWSAVISRLITEPARRLLLSMGAVEHASHFGWENTARKTLDVYDWALSKQTRSKLRLAGDA
;
A
#
# COMPACT_ATOMS: atom_id res chain seq x y z
N TRP A 1 7.02 6.90 -17.44
CA TRP A 1 6.27 5.74 -17.87
C TRP A 1 4.99 5.56 -17.08
N TYR A 2 5.02 5.66 -15.75
CA TYR A 2 3.80 5.55 -14.93
C TYR A 2 2.76 6.57 -15.35
N ARG A 3 3.13 7.85 -15.49
CA ARG A 3 2.20 8.91 -15.92
C ARG A 3 1.62 8.74 -17.33
N ALA A 4 2.28 7.95 -18.18
CA ALA A 4 1.82 7.68 -19.53
C ALA A 4 0.96 6.41 -19.63
N SER A 5 0.83 5.67 -18.54
CA SER A 5 0.09 4.41 -18.49
C SER A 5 -1.33 4.64 -17.97
N ASP A 6 -2.30 3.90 -18.51
CA ASP A 6 -3.68 3.87 -18.03
C ASP A 6 -3.82 3.08 -16.72
N LEU A 7 -2.98 2.06 -16.54
CA LEU A 7 -2.86 1.24 -15.33
C LEU A 7 -1.49 0.55 -15.30
N VAL A 8 -1.07 0.12 -14.11
CA VAL A 8 0.15 -0.67 -13.90
C VAL A 8 -0.20 -2.03 -13.30
N CYS A 9 0.34 -3.11 -13.87
CA CYS A 9 0.16 -4.46 -13.36
C CYS A 9 1.39 -4.91 -12.57
N VAL A 10 1.16 -5.44 -11.35
CA VAL A 10 2.20 -5.96 -10.45
C VAL A 10 1.88 -7.42 -10.08
N PRO A 11 2.12 -8.38 -11.01
CA PRO A 11 1.79 -9.79 -10.80
C PRO A 11 2.91 -10.53 -10.04
N SER A 12 3.36 -9.99 -8.93
CA SER A 12 4.43 -10.57 -8.13
C SER A 12 4.03 -11.89 -7.48
N TYR A 13 4.94 -12.85 -7.42
CA TYR A 13 4.81 -14.09 -6.65
C TYR A 13 5.24 -13.93 -5.20
N SER A 14 6.09 -12.94 -4.92
CA SER A 14 6.53 -12.55 -3.59
C SER A 14 6.84 -11.06 -3.61
N GLU A 15 6.37 -10.33 -2.62
CA GLU A 15 6.62 -8.89 -2.52
C GLU A 15 6.68 -8.48 -1.04
N SER A 16 7.78 -7.86 -0.65
CA SER A 16 7.99 -7.42 0.73
C SER A 16 7.21 -6.14 1.06
N PHE A 17 7.12 -5.19 0.11
CA PHE A 17 6.43 -3.93 0.34
C PHE A 17 5.60 -3.44 -0.86
N GLY A 18 6.15 -3.41 -2.07
CA GLY A 18 5.44 -2.97 -3.28
C GLY A 18 5.74 -1.53 -3.68
N LEU A 19 7.02 -1.11 -3.67
CA LEU A 19 7.42 0.25 -4.06
C LEU A 19 6.93 0.62 -5.46
N VAL A 20 7.02 -0.30 -6.41
CA VAL A 20 6.52 -0.09 -7.80
C VAL A 20 5.04 0.29 -7.81
N ALA A 21 4.23 -0.36 -6.96
CA ALA A 21 2.81 -0.04 -6.84
C ALA A 21 2.60 1.37 -6.26
N LEU A 22 3.35 1.75 -5.23
CA LEU A 22 3.25 3.09 -4.63
C LEU A 22 3.75 4.18 -5.57
N GLU A 23 4.82 3.95 -6.31
CA GLU A 23 5.35 4.89 -7.30
C GLU A 23 4.34 5.16 -8.43
N ALA A 24 3.70 4.09 -8.94
CA ALA A 24 2.63 4.23 -9.93
C ALA A 24 1.46 5.04 -9.38
N GLN A 25 0.99 4.72 -8.17
CA GLN A 25 -0.10 5.40 -7.50
C GLN A 25 0.23 6.88 -7.22
N ALA A 26 1.45 7.19 -6.80
CA ALA A 26 1.91 8.58 -6.61
C ALA A 26 1.90 9.38 -7.92
N CYS A 27 1.99 8.72 -9.06
CA CYS A 27 1.83 9.33 -10.38
C CYS A 27 0.36 9.44 -10.85
N GLY A 28 -0.59 9.00 -10.03
CA GLY A 28 -2.01 8.96 -10.37
C GLY A 28 -2.41 7.77 -11.23
N THR A 29 -1.57 6.75 -11.33
CA THR A 29 -1.84 5.56 -12.15
C THR A 29 -2.34 4.44 -11.27
N PRO A 30 -3.59 3.95 -11.48
CA PRO A 30 -4.15 2.84 -10.71
C PRO A 30 -3.36 1.56 -10.92
N VAL A 31 -3.31 0.73 -9.89
CA VAL A 31 -2.55 -0.52 -9.91
C VAL A 31 -3.48 -1.72 -9.87
N VAL A 32 -3.17 -2.74 -10.67
CA VAL A 32 -3.70 -4.11 -10.52
C VAL A 32 -2.57 -4.99 -9.99
N ALA A 33 -2.70 -5.51 -8.79
CA ALA A 33 -1.63 -6.25 -8.14
C ALA A 33 -2.09 -7.59 -7.59
N THR A 34 -1.17 -8.54 -7.45
CA THR A 34 -1.45 -9.79 -6.72
C THR A 34 -1.71 -9.47 -5.25
N ALA A 35 -2.72 -10.10 -4.67
CA ALA A 35 -3.09 -9.94 -3.26
C ALA A 35 -2.13 -10.70 -2.33
N ILE A 36 -0.84 -10.34 -2.29
CA ILE A 36 0.20 -10.99 -1.49
C ILE A 36 1.07 -9.98 -0.74
N GLY A 37 1.67 -10.43 0.36
CA GLY A 37 2.70 -9.71 1.09
C GLY A 37 2.41 -8.22 1.27
N GLY A 38 3.40 -7.39 1.04
CA GLY A 38 3.32 -5.94 1.14
C GLY A 38 2.36 -5.27 0.16
N LEU A 39 1.99 -5.93 -0.95
CA LEU A 39 1.00 -5.38 -1.90
C LEU A 39 -0.38 -5.18 -1.26
N ARG A 40 -0.76 -5.98 -0.28
CA ARG A 40 -2.01 -5.78 0.49
C ARG A 40 -2.02 -4.49 1.32
N THR A 41 -0.84 -3.95 1.61
CA THR A 41 -0.68 -2.65 2.29
C THR A 41 -0.45 -1.53 1.29
N ALA A 42 0.33 -1.79 0.24
CA ALA A 42 0.66 -0.80 -0.77
C ALA A 42 -0.50 -0.45 -1.69
N VAL A 43 -1.49 -1.35 -1.85
CA VAL A 43 -2.69 -1.12 -2.68
C VAL A 43 -3.94 -1.27 -1.82
N SER A 44 -4.75 -0.23 -1.75
CA SER A 44 -6.07 -0.26 -1.13
C SER A 44 -7.08 -0.74 -2.17
N ASP A 45 -7.54 -1.98 -2.02
CA ASP A 45 -8.44 -2.62 -2.99
C ASP A 45 -9.74 -1.85 -3.20
N GLY A 46 -10.07 -1.58 -4.45
CA GLY A 46 -11.26 -0.81 -4.85
C GLY A 46 -11.15 0.70 -4.63
N ILE A 47 -10.06 1.20 -4.03
CA ILE A 47 -9.82 2.63 -3.74
C ILE A 47 -8.63 3.15 -4.55
N SER A 48 -7.45 2.56 -4.40
CA SER A 48 -6.23 3.01 -5.09
C SER A 48 -5.80 2.08 -6.23
N GLY A 49 -6.45 0.95 -6.36
CA GLY A 49 -6.18 -0.08 -7.35
C GLY A 49 -7.09 -1.28 -7.17
N SER A 50 -6.69 -2.41 -7.71
CA SER A 50 -7.40 -3.68 -7.54
C SER A 50 -6.43 -4.79 -7.16
N LEU A 51 -6.81 -5.60 -6.17
CA LEU A 51 -6.08 -6.77 -5.77
C LEU A 51 -6.69 -8.03 -6.38
N VAL A 52 -5.86 -8.88 -6.95
CA VAL A 52 -6.26 -10.16 -7.57
C VAL A 52 -5.66 -11.31 -6.77
N ASP A 53 -6.48 -12.25 -6.32
CA ASP A 53 -6.00 -13.45 -5.66
C ASP A 53 -5.39 -14.42 -6.68
N GLY A 54 -4.12 -14.77 -6.45
CA GLY A 54 -3.37 -15.70 -7.30
C GLY A 54 -3.05 -15.13 -8.69
N HIS A 55 -2.74 -16.05 -9.62
CA HIS A 55 -2.20 -15.73 -10.94
C HIS A 55 -3.03 -16.32 -12.10
N ASP A 56 -4.29 -16.63 -11.85
CA ASP A 56 -5.18 -17.10 -12.93
C ASP A 56 -5.34 -16.00 -13.99
N PRO A 57 -4.93 -16.25 -15.25
CA PRO A 57 -5.05 -15.27 -16.33
C PRO A 57 -6.48 -14.78 -16.57
N LYS A 58 -7.50 -15.59 -16.29
CA LYS A 58 -8.89 -15.22 -16.47
C LYS A 58 -9.32 -14.17 -15.44
N ALA A 59 -8.92 -14.36 -14.17
CA ALA A 59 -9.20 -13.38 -13.12
C ALA A 59 -8.51 -12.04 -13.41
N TRP A 60 -7.23 -12.06 -13.81
CA TRP A 60 -6.48 -10.87 -14.19
C TRP A 60 -7.11 -10.17 -15.40
N SER A 61 -7.44 -10.92 -16.45
CA SER A 61 -8.07 -10.38 -17.66
C SER A 61 -9.39 -9.69 -17.35
N ALA A 62 -10.22 -10.27 -16.48
CA ALA A 62 -11.52 -9.70 -16.10
C ALA A 62 -11.32 -8.33 -15.41
N VAL A 63 -10.39 -8.22 -14.45
CA VAL A 63 -10.11 -6.96 -13.73
C VAL A 63 -9.53 -5.91 -14.69
N ILE A 64 -8.53 -6.27 -15.48
CA ILE A 64 -7.88 -5.36 -16.44
C ILE A 64 -8.89 -4.87 -17.47
N SER A 65 -9.66 -5.77 -18.10
CA SER A 65 -10.65 -5.41 -19.11
C SER A 65 -11.69 -4.44 -18.56
N ARG A 66 -12.16 -4.68 -17.34
CA ARG A 66 -13.10 -3.78 -16.67
C ARG A 66 -12.53 -2.37 -16.48
N LEU A 67 -11.27 -2.25 -16.04
CA LEU A 67 -10.64 -0.96 -15.86
C LEU A 67 -10.36 -0.23 -17.20
N ILE A 68 -10.08 -0.96 -18.27
CA ILE A 68 -9.90 -0.37 -19.60
C ILE A 68 -11.22 0.14 -20.16
N THR A 69 -12.31 -0.60 -19.97
CA THR A 69 -13.63 -0.28 -20.56
C THR A 69 -14.47 0.68 -19.70
N GLU A 70 -14.11 0.89 -18.43
CA GLU A 70 -14.81 1.78 -17.50
C GLU A 70 -13.92 3.00 -17.11
N PRO A 71 -13.78 4.04 -17.96
CA PRO A 71 -12.89 5.17 -17.68
C PRO A 71 -13.28 5.95 -16.42
N ALA A 72 -14.57 6.02 -16.08
CA ALA A 72 -15.02 6.67 -14.84
C ALA A 72 -14.49 5.95 -13.59
N ARG A 73 -14.51 4.60 -13.59
CA ARG A 73 -13.96 3.80 -12.52
C ARG A 73 -12.43 3.98 -12.42
N ARG A 74 -11.75 3.98 -13.56
CA ARG A 74 -10.30 4.22 -13.61
C ARG A 74 -9.93 5.58 -13.04
N LEU A 75 -10.70 6.62 -13.34
CA LEU A 75 -10.50 7.96 -12.78
C LEU A 75 -10.67 7.98 -11.25
N LEU A 76 -11.70 7.32 -10.71
CA LEU A 76 -11.91 7.22 -9.26
C LEU A 76 -10.72 6.53 -8.58
N LEU A 77 -10.23 5.42 -9.14
CA LEU A 77 -9.05 4.73 -8.62
C LEU A 77 -7.78 5.60 -8.74
N SER A 78 -7.65 6.39 -9.81
CA SER A 78 -6.53 7.34 -9.99
C SER A 78 -6.49 8.37 -8.86
N MET A 79 -7.62 8.97 -8.52
CA MET A 79 -7.71 9.93 -7.41
C MET A 79 -7.37 9.28 -6.07
N GLY A 80 -7.96 8.10 -5.79
CA GLY A 80 -7.66 7.33 -4.57
C GLY A 80 -6.21 6.86 -4.52
N ALA A 81 -5.58 6.59 -5.67
CA ALA A 81 -4.17 6.20 -5.77
C ALA A 81 -3.25 7.30 -5.25
N VAL A 82 -3.43 8.54 -5.69
CA VAL A 82 -2.63 9.69 -5.23
C VAL A 82 -2.79 9.90 -3.72
N GLU A 83 -4.03 9.88 -3.24
CA GLU A 83 -4.31 10.03 -1.82
C GLU A 83 -3.66 8.93 -0.99
N HIS A 84 -3.87 7.66 -1.37
CA HIS A 84 -3.29 6.51 -0.67
C HIS A 84 -1.77 6.57 -0.64
N ALA A 85 -1.11 6.83 -1.77
CA ALA A 85 0.34 6.92 -1.87
C ALA A 85 0.93 8.03 -0.98
N SER A 86 0.21 9.13 -0.77
CA SER A 86 0.66 10.25 0.07
C SER A 86 0.95 9.85 1.53
N HIS A 87 0.32 8.79 2.01
CA HIS A 87 0.52 8.27 3.37
C HIS A 87 1.85 7.53 3.56
N PHE A 88 2.56 7.21 2.49
CA PHE A 88 3.82 6.44 2.51
C PHE A 88 5.08 7.32 2.34
N GLY A 89 4.95 8.63 2.47
CA GLY A 89 6.09 9.55 2.42
C GLY A 89 7.07 9.36 3.59
N TRP A 90 8.32 9.74 3.38
CA TRP A 90 9.39 9.61 4.37
C TRP A 90 9.10 10.33 5.69
N GLU A 91 8.41 11.46 5.65
CA GLU A 91 8.02 12.20 6.86
C GLU A 91 7.07 11.37 7.74
N ASN A 92 6.05 10.73 7.14
CA ASN A 92 5.15 9.84 7.85
C ASN A 92 5.85 8.60 8.40
N THR A 93 6.80 8.04 7.62
CA THR A 93 7.61 6.90 8.05
C THR A 93 8.47 7.26 9.25
N ALA A 94 9.16 8.41 9.21
CA ALA A 94 9.98 8.90 10.32
C ALA A 94 9.13 9.12 11.59
N ARG A 95 7.97 9.76 11.46
CA ARG A 95 7.04 9.99 12.58
C ARG A 95 6.61 8.67 13.23
N LYS A 96 6.12 7.73 12.45
CA LYS A 96 5.71 6.41 12.96
C LYS A 96 6.87 5.65 13.62
N THR A 97 8.08 5.80 13.12
CA THR A 97 9.28 5.20 13.72
C THR A 97 9.56 5.81 15.09
N LEU A 98 9.48 7.14 15.21
CA LEU A 98 9.65 7.84 16.48
C LEU A 98 8.57 7.42 17.49
N ASP A 99 7.31 7.30 17.08
CA ASP A 99 6.21 6.82 17.93
C ASP A 99 6.52 5.43 18.52
N VAL A 100 7.11 4.53 17.72
CA VAL A 100 7.53 3.20 18.18
C VAL A 100 8.67 3.30 19.21
N TYR A 101 9.63 4.20 19.01
CA TYR A 101 10.72 4.42 19.96
C TYR A 101 10.18 4.99 21.28
N ASP A 102 9.31 5.97 21.24
CA ASP A 102 8.68 6.55 22.44
C ASP A 102 7.86 5.52 23.20
N TRP A 103 7.10 4.69 22.49
CA TRP A 103 6.38 3.57 23.10
C TRP A 103 7.31 2.56 23.78
N ALA A 104 8.41 2.18 23.14
CA ALA A 104 9.38 1.25 23.72
C ALA A 104 10.05 1.81 24.99
N LEU A 105 10.45 3.09 24.96
CA LEU A 105 11.04 3.77 26.10
C LEU A 105 10.07 3.91 27.28
N SER A 106 8.82 4.25 27.01
CA SER A 106 7.78 4.37 28.04
C SER A 106 7.49 3.04 28.74
N LYS A 107 7.52 1.92 28.02
CA LYS A 107 7.39 0.57 28.60
C LYS A 107 8.57 0.21 29.50
N GLN A 108 9.79 0.54 29.09
CA GLN A 108 11.00 0.27 29.87
C GLN A 108 11.00 1.05 31.18
N THR A 109 10.58 2.31 31.16
CA THR A 109 10.46 3.14 32.36
C THR A 109 9.44 2.57 33.34
N ARG A 110 8.26 2.14 32.88
CA ARG A 110 7.22 1.52 33.71
C ARG A 110 7.68 0.19 34.34
N SER A 111 8.45 -0.62 33.62
CA SER A 111 9.01 -1.86 34.15
C SER A 111 10.02 -1.62 35.27
N LYS A 112 10.92 -0.62 35.12
CA LYS A 112 11.91 -0.23 36.13
C LYS A 112 11.24 0.32 37.41
N LEU A 113 10.20 1.11 37.26
CA LEU A 113 9.45 1.66 38.42
C LEU A 113 8.70 0.57 39.20
N ARG A 114 8.16 -0.45 38.55
CA ARG A 114 7.55 -1.60 39.23
C ARG A 114 8.56 -2.40 40.06
N LEU A 115 9.73 -2.67 39.50
CA LEU A 115 10.77 -3.41 40.21
C LEU A 115 11.41 -2.63 41.38
N ALA A 116 11.33 -1.31 41.35
CA ALA A 116 11.84 -0.46 42.44
C ALA A 116 10.79 -0.22 43.55
N GLY A 117 9.51 -0.48 43.32
CA GLY A 117 8.44 -0.33 44.27
C GLY A 117 8.15 -1.60 45.09
N ASP A 118 8.69 -2.75 44.70
CA ASP A 118 8.53 -4.04 45.38
C ASP A 118 9.75 -4.39 46.28
N ALA A 119 10.67 -3.45 46.51
CA ALA A 119 11.85 -3.57 47.39
C ALA A 119 11.71 -2.64 48.58
#